data_4738b18265b0b9c83a419a15bd3bbead
#
_entry.id   4738b18265b0b9c83a419a15bd3bbead
#
_cell.length_a   1.000
_cell.length_b   1.000
_cell.length_c   1.000
_cell.angle_alpha   90.00
_cell.angle_beta   90.00
_cell.angle_gamma   90.00
#
_symmetry.space_group_name_H-M   'P 1'
#
loop_
_entity.id
_entity.type
_entity.pdbx_description
1 polymer ?
#
loop_
_entity_poly.entity_id
_entity_poly.type
_entity_poly.pdbx_seq_one_letter_code
_entity_poly.pdbx_strand_id
1 'polypeptide(L)'
;NSGLVGEVLDGLLEYPVYIRKMSHQKIEQCLLGVPGASLKDIEYVYSKDQALMQSKEFLHQLNVHTIAYPNTAMAAQYVAEQGDIHKAAVGAKENAELYGLEVLATQIEPNNENTTRFLVIGLEPAKQGDHFSVVFATKHISGALAKVIEVIAKYGLNMDSIQSRPRKDQMFEYFFYIEFDSPLY
;
A
#
# COMPACT_ATOMS: atom_id res chain seq x y z
N ASN A 1 1.10 6.50 5.70
CA ASN A 1 0.01 5.62 5.25
C ASN A 1 -0.71 6.28 4.09
N SER A 2 -0.53 5.75 2.88
CA SER A 2 -1.22 6.24 1.68
C SER A 2 -2.68 5.76 1.57
N GLY A 3 -3.18 5.10 2.61
CA GLY A 3 -4.54 4.56 2.63
C GLY A 3 -4.77 3.40 1.66
N LEU A 4 -6.04 3.12 1.39
CA LEU A 4 -6.45 2.07 0.46
C LEU A 4 -6.18 2.51 -0.98
N VAL A 5 -5.67 1.59 -1.80
CA VAL A 5 -5.46 1.84 -3.24
C VAL A 5 -6.83 1.93 -3.91
N GLY A 6 -7.18 3.13 -4.42
CA GLY A 6 -8.51 3.42 -4.96
C GLY A 6 -8.92 2.49 -6.10
N GLU A 7 -7.97 2.07 -6.92
CA GLU A 7 -8.18 1.13 -8.02
C GLU A 7 -8.61 -0.27 -7.54
N VAL A 8 -8.17 -0.69 -6.35
CA VAL A 8 -8.61 -1.96 -5.74
C VAL A 8 -10.10 -1.89 -5.37
N LEU A 9 -10.56 -0.76 -4.82
CA LEU A 9 -11.97 -0.56 -4.53
C LEU A 9 -12.82 -0.52 -5.80
N ASP A 10 -12.34 0.18 -6.82
CA ASP A 10 -13.01 0.23 -8.12
C ASP A 10 -13.17 -1.20 -8.68
N GLY A 11 -12.12 -2.02 -8.59
CA GLY A 11 -12.15 -3.43 -9.02
C GLY A 11 -13.11 -4.30 -8.22
N LEU A 12 -13.19 -4.13 -6.90
CA LEU A 12 -14.15 -4.86 -6.06
C LEU A 12 -15.62 -4.53 -6.37
N LEU A 13 -15.87 -3.40 -7.02
CA LEU A 13 -17.21 -3.00 -7.45
C LEU A 13 -17.52 -3.48 -8.86
N GLU A 14 -16.54 -3.42 -9.75
CA GLU A 14 -16.71 -3.73 -11.16
C GLU A 14 -16.84 -5.23 -11.39
N TYR A 15 -16.12 -6.03 -10.59
CA TYR A 15 -16.06 -7.48 -10.78
C TYR A 15 -16.82 -8.22 -9.67
N PRO A 16 -17.49 -9.35 -9.98
CA PRO A 16 -18.21 -10.18 -9.01
C PRO A 16 -17.21 -11.03 -8.19
N VAL A 17 -16.41 -10.36 -7.39
CA VAL A 17 -15.39 -10.99 -6.55
C VAL A 17 -15.62 -10.67 -5.07
N TYR A 18 -15.14 -11.56 -4.21
CA TYR A 18 -15.27 -11.47 -2.77
C TYR A 18 -13.91 -11.49 -2.09
N ILE A 19 -13.76 -10.73 -1.03
CA ILE A 19 -12.59 -10.80 -0.16
C ILE A 19 -12.71 -12.09 0.66
N ARG A 20 -11.72 -12.99 0.50
CA ARG A 20 -11.68 -14.29 1.17
C ARG A 20 -10.78 -14.30 2.39
N LYS A 21 -9.72 -13.49 2.35
CA LYS A 21 -8.72 -13.39 3.41
C LYS A 21 -7.99 -12.05 3.30
N MET A 22 -7.52 -11.56 4.42
CA MET A 22 -6.56 -10.46 4.48
C MET A 22 -5.22 -10.97 5.01
N SER A 23 -4.14 -10.44 4.46
CA SER A 23 -2.78 -10.68 4.93
C SER A 23 -2.07 -9.35 5.10
N HIS A 24 -1.31 -9.22 6.16
CA HIS A 24 -0.50 -8.03 6.44
C HIS A 24 0.95 -8.39 6.27
N GLN A 25 1.67 -7.58 5.50
CA GLN A 25 3.11 -7.72 5.36
C GLN A 25 3.78 -6.42 5.76
N LYS A 26 4.69 -6.52 6.72
CA LYS A 26 5.56 -5.42 7.08
C LYS A 26 6.52 -5.15 5.93
N ILE A 27 6.59 -3.91 5.51
CA ILE A 27 7.51 -3.45 4.46
C ILE A 27 8.64 -2.72 5.17
N GLU A 28 9.85 -3.19 4.94
CA GLU A 28 11.07 -2.56 5.42
C GLU A 28 11.85 -2.00 4.23
N GLN A 29 12.06 -0.68 4.24
CA GLN A 29 12.87 -0.04 3.22
C GLN A 29 14.35 -0.13 3.59
N CYS A 30 15.15 -0.59 2.64
CA CYS A 30 16.59 -0.66 2.75
C CYS A 30 17.24 0.23 1.69
N LEU A 31 18.44 0.74 1.97
CA LEU A 31 19.30 1.35 0.96
C LEU A 31 20.23 0.25 0.41
N LEU A 32 20.17 0.05 -0.90
CA LEU A 32 20.85 -1.01 -1.62
C LEU A 32 21.90 -0.41 -2.55
N GLY A 33 23.12 -0.85 -2.48
CA GLY A 33 24.22 -0.41 -3.34
C GLY A 33 24.97 -1.59 -3.96
N VAL A 34 25.85 -1.31 -4.92
CA VAL A 34 26.70 -2.34 -5.50
C VAL A 34 27.73 -2.82 -4.47
N PRO A 35 28.25 -4.07 -4.59
CA PRO A 35 29.29 -4.58 -3.69
C PRO A 35 30.50 -3.65 -3.57
N GLY A 36 30.89 -3.39 -2.34
CA GLY A 36 32.00 -2.49 -2.01
C GLY A 36 31.65 -1.00 -1.91
N ALA A 37 30.40 -0.59 -2.22
CA ALA A 37 29.94 0.77 -1.96
C ALA A 37 29.71 0.99 -0.46
N SER A 38 29.88 2.23 -0.01
CA SER A 38 29.54 2.67 1.34
C SER A 38 28.60 3.85 1.33
N LEU A 39 27.94 4.14 2.47
CA LEU A 39 27.02 5.29 2.59
C LEU A 39 27.66 6.61 2.19
N LYS A 40 28.98 6.75 2.33
CA LYS A 40 29.72 7.99 2.02
C LYS A 40 29.94 8.18 0.52
N ASP A 41 29.89 7.09 -0.25
CA ASP A 41 30.12 7.13 -1.69
C ASP A 41 28.85 7.48 -2.45
N ILE A 42 27.67 7.33 -1.82
CA ILE A 42 26.39 7.49 -2.49
C ILE A 42 26.09 8.96 -2.77
N GLU A 43 25.81 9.27 -4.03
CA GLU A 43 25.39 10.58 -4.52
C GLU A 43 23.95 10.56 -5.09
N TYR A 44 23.54 9.44 -5.67
CA TYR A 44 22.24 9.30 -6.36
C TYR A 44 21.45 8.11 -5.82
N VAL A 45 20.18 8.32 -5.48
CA VAL A 45 19.31 7.28 -4.97
C VAL A 45 18.05 7.18 -5.82
N TYR A 46 17.78 5.98 -6.31
CA TYR A 46 16.68 5.65 -7.22
C TYR A 46 15.61 4.86 -6.48
N SER A 47 14.36 5.20 -6.64
CA SER A 47 13.21 4.37 -6.24
C SER A 47 11.89 4.94 -6.74
N LYS A 48 10.78 4.21 -6.44
CA LYS A 48 9.44 4.75 -6.61
C LYS A 48 9.24 5.96 -5.68
N ASP A 49 8.51 6.98 -6.16
CA ASP A 49 8.26 8.23 -5.41
C ASP A 49 7.80 7.98 -3.98
N GLN A 50 6.89 7.02 -3.78
CA GLN A 50 6.38 6.69 -2.45
C GLN A 50 7.47 6.20 -1.49
N ALA A 51 8.39 5.34 -1.96
CA ALA A 51 9.50 4.83 -1.14
C ALA A 51 10.50 5.94 -0.83
N LEU A 52 10.80 6.82 -1.80
CA LEU A 52 11.65 8.00 -1.59
C LEU A 52 11.04 8.95 -0.55
N MET A 53 9.72 9.21 -0.63
CA MET A 53 9.01 10.04 0.35
C MET A 53 9.04 9.44 1.76
N GLN A 54 8.84 8.13 1.88
CA GLN A 54 8.88 7.43 3.17
C GLN A 54 10.26 7.46 3.80
N SER A 55 11.32 7.46 2.99
CA SER A 55 12.72 7.47 3.43
C SER A 55 13.36 8.88 3.44
N LYS A 56 12.55 9.93 3.25
CA LYS A 56 13.03 11.30 3.02
C LYS A 56 13.98 11.81 4.10
N GLU A 57 13.70 11.56 5.36
CA GLU A 57 14.54 12.05 6.48
C GLU A 57 15.93 11.44 6.44
N PHE A 58 16.01 10.13 6.24
CA PHE A 58 17.27 9.43 6.10
C PHE A 58 18.07 9.90 4.87
N LEU A 59 17.40 10.00 3.71
CA LEU A 59 18.04 10.44 2.46
C LEU A 59 18.52 11.89 2.54
N HIS A 60 17.79 12.75 3.24
CA HIS A 60 18.20 14.14 3.48
C HIS A 60 19.47 14.22 4.35
N GLN A 61 19.60 13.36 5.38
CA GLN A 61 20.81 13.31 6.22
C GLN A 61 22.05 12.86 5.44
N LEU A 62 21.86 12.02 4.43
CA LEU A 62 22.93 11.60 3.51
C LEU A 62 23.28 12.65 2.47
N ASN A 63 22.46 13.70 2.30
CA ASN A 63 22.63 14.77 1.31
C ASN A 63 22.74 14.25 -0.13
N VAL A 64 21.91 13.29 -0.51
CA VAL A 64 21.90 12.63 -1.81
C VAL A 64 20.82 13.19 -2.75
N HIS A 65 21.01 13.01 -4.05
CA HIS A 65 20.01 13.32 -5.07
C HIS A 65 19.05 12.15 -5.25
N THR A 66 17.75 12.39 -5.14
CA THR A 66 16.73 11.35 -5.33
C THR A 66 16.16 11.41 -6.74
N ILE A 67 16.00 10.25 -7.38
CA ILE A 67 15.49 10.10 -8.74
C ILE A 67 14.34 9.10 -8.75
N ALA A 68 13.17 9.58 -9.21
CA ALA A 68 11.98 8.75 -9.34
C ALA A 68 12.15 7.63 -10.37
N TYR A 69 11.69 6.43 -10.03
CA TYR A 69 11.73 5.26 -10.89
C TYR A 69 10.38 4.53 -10.87
N PRO A 70 10.01 3.76 -11.91
CA PRO A 70 8.67 3.16 -12.00
C PRO A 70 8.29 2.27 -10.82
N ASN A 71 9.24 1.50 -10.29
CA ASN A 71 9.07 0.71 -9.06
C ASN A 71 10.43 0.42 -8.39
N THR A 72 10.39 -0.07 -7.15
CA THR A 72 11.57 -0.31 -6.32
C THR A 72 12.47 -1.43 -6.86
N ALA A 73 11.89 -2.48 -7.45
CA ALA A 73 12.65 -3.60 -8.01
C ALA A 73 13.42 -3.18 -9.27
N MET A 74 12.78 -2.43 -10.17
CA MET A 74 13.44 -1.87 -11.37
C MET A 74 14.54 -0.88 -10.99
N ALA A 75 14.37 -0.11 -9.92
CA ALA A 75 15.42 0.78 -9.42
C ALA A 75 16.63 -0.01 -8.93
N ALA A 76 16.42 -1.09 -8.17
CA ALA A 76 17.48 -1.98 -7.72
C ALA A 76 18.19 -2.66 -8.90
N GLN A 77 17.43 -3.17 -9.86
CA GLN A 77 17.98 -3.74 -11.10
C GLN A 77 18.86 -2.73 -11.85
N TYR A 78 18.38 -1.50 -12.03
CA TYR A 78 19.14 -0.43 -12.69
C TYR A 78 20.46 -0.15 -12.00
N VAL A 79 20.46 -0.02 -10.66
CA VAL A 79 21.69 0.21 -9.88
C VAL A 79 22.68 -0.94 -10.05
N ALA A 80 22.22 -2.18 -10.03
CA ALA A 80 23.05 -3.36 -10.27
C ALA A 80 23.68 -3.36 -11.68
N GLU A 81 22.89 -3.06 -12.71
CA GLU A 81 23.36 -2.99 -14.11
C GLU A 81 24.37 -1.87 -14.34
N GLN A 82 24.24 -0.75 -13.62
CA GLN A 82 25.21 0.36 -13.73
C GLN A 82 26.58 0.03 -13.10
N GLY A 83 26.62 -0.78 -12.04
CA GLY A 83 27.88 -1.13 -11.37
C GLY A 83 28.60 0.07 -10.74
N ASP A 84 27.91 1.17 -10.48
CA ASP A 84 28.45 2.45 -10.04
C ASP A 84 28.31 2.60 -8.52
N ILE A 85 29.44 2.73 -7.80
CA ILE A 85 29.45 2.86 -6.33
C ILE A 85 28.77 4.15 -5.82
N HIS A 86 28.55 5.14 -6.68
CA HIS A 86 27.87 6.39 -6.34
C HIS A 86 26.34 6.30 -6.44
N LYS A 87 25.81 5.15 -6.87
CA LYS A 87 24.39 4.93 -7.06
C LYS A 87 23.85 3.90 -6.07
N ALA A 88 22.68 4.19 -5.53
CA ALA A 88 21.95 3.27 -4.66
C ALA A 88 20.46 3.24 -5.02
N ALA A 89 19.76 2.22 -4.56
CA ALA A 89 18.30 2.11 -4.66
C ALA A 89 17.65 1.99 -3.28
N VAL A 90 16.47 2.54 -3.12
CA VAL A 90 15.60 2.21 -1.97
C VAL A 90 14.67 1.08 -2.39
N GLY A 91 14.65 0.01 -1.60
CA GLY A 91 13.79 -1.15 -1.86
C GLY A 91 13.81 -2.16 -0.73
N ALA A 92 13.09 -3.25 -0.94
CA ALA A 92 13.07 -4.38 -0.02
C ALA A 92 14.42 -5.12 -0.02
N LYS A 93 14.77 -5.72 1.12
CA LYS A 93 16.03 -6.46 1.30
C LYS A 93 16.21 -7.58 0.27
N GLU A 94 15.11 -8.23 -0.11
CA GLU A 94 15.10 -9.31 -1.09
C GLU A 94 15.61 -8.89 -2.47
N ASN A 95 15.48 -7.60 -2.81
CA ASN A 95 16.04 -7.06 -4.06
C ASN A 95 17.58 -7.07 -4.05
N ALA A 96 18.22 -6.98 -2.88
CA ALA A 96 19.67 -7.10 -2.80
C ALA A 96 20.14 -8.51 -3.22
N GLU A 97 19.50 -9.55 -2.69
CA GLU A 97 19.80 -10.94 -3.04
C GLU A 97 19.52 -11.22 -4.53
N LEU A 98 18.38 -10.71 -5.02
CA LEU A 98 17.94 -10.95 -6.41
C LEU A 98 18.87 -10.33 -7.45
N TYR A 99 19.41 -9.14 -7.18
CA TYR A 99 20.21 -8.38 -8.15
C TYR A 99 21.71 -8.31 -7.82
N GLY A 100 22.17 -9.02 -6.77
CA GLY A 100 23.58 -9.03 -6.39
C GLY A 100 24.06 -7.70 -5.80
N LEU A 101 23.17 -6.99 -5.11
CA LEU A 101 23.47 -5.76 -4.37
C LEU A 101 23.77 -6.07 -2.90
N GLU A 102 24.37 -5.11 -2.21
CA GLU A 102 24.57 -5.13 -0.76
C GLU A 102 23.61 -4.19 -0.06
N VAL A 103 23.15 -4.56 1.14
CA VAL A 103 22.35 -3.71 2.00
C VAL A 103 23.27 -2.74 2.75
N LEU A 104 23.22 -1.47 2.39
CA LEU A 104 24.02 -0.40 3.01
C LEU A 104 23.39 0.14 4.30
N ALA A 105 22.06 0.16 4.36
CA ALA A 105 21.29 0.52 5.55
C ALA A 105 19.92 -0.16 5.54
N THR A 106 19.40 -0.45 6.73
CA THR A 106 18.06 -1.03 6.94
C THR A 106 17.15 -0.04 7.69
N GLN A 107 15.85 -0.25 7.62
CA GLN A 107 14.86 0.55 8.38
C GLN A 107 15.04 2.06 8.18
N ILE A 108 15.21 2.46 6.92
CA ILE A 108 15.49 3.86 6.57
C ILE A 108 14.23 4.76 6.58
N GLU A 109 13.06 4.19 6.84
CA GLU A 109 11.83 4.92 7.12
C GLU A 109 11.65 5.22 8.62
N PRO A 110 11.11 6.38 9.01
CA PRO A 110 11.00 6.80 10.42
C PRO A 110 9.99 5.98 11.23
N ASN A 111 9.02 5.35 10.59
CA ASN A 111 7.98 4.56 11.25
C ASN A 111 8.11 3.08 10.90
N ASN A 112 8.39 2.28 11.91
CA ASN A 112 8.43 0.81 11.86
C ASN A 112 7.06 0.16 11.57
N GLU A 113 6.01 0.95 11.27
CA GLU A 113 4.62 0.53 11.05
C GLU A 113 4.23 0.51 9.58
N ASN A 114 5.21 0.58 8.65
CA ASN A 114 4.92 0.46 7.23
C ASN A 114 4.45 -0.96 6.90
N THR A 115 3.13 -1.12 6.86
CA THR A 115 2.50 -2.41 6.63
C THR A 115 1.62 -2.31 5.39
N THR A 116 1.81 -3.21 4.45
CA THR A 116 0.92 -3.38 3.31
C THR A 116 -0.10 -4.48 3.61
N ARG A 117 -1.36 -4.16 3.43
CA ARG A 117 -2.47 -5.10 3.54
C ARG A 117 -2.82 -5.64 2.16
N PHE A 118 -2.75 -6.95 2.01
CA PHE A 118 -3.13 -7.67 0.81
C PHE A 118 -4.50 -8.31 0.99
N LEU A 119 -5.35 -8.18 -0.01
CA LEU A 119 -6.66 -8.84 -0.08
C LEU A 119 -6.56 -10.05 -0.99
N VAL A 120 -6.87 -11.22 -0.45
CA VAL A 120 -7.06 -12.44 -1.25
C VAL A 120 -8.50 -12.45 -1.73
N ILE A 121 -8.69 -12.40 -3.03
CA ILE A 121 -10.01 -12.37 -3.66
C ILE A 121 -10.37 -13.72 -4.29
N GLY A 122 -11.65 -14.00 -4.44
CA GLY A 122 -12.18 -15.20 -5.09
C GLY A 122 -13.60 -14.98 -5.61
N LEU A 123 -14.09 -15.93 -6.40
CA LEU A 123 -15.42 -15.86 -7.00
C LEU A 123 -16.56 -16.25 -6.05
N GLU A 124 -16.24 -16.83 -4.91
CA GLU A 124 -17.20 -17.20 -3.89
C GLU A 124 -16.91 -16.49 -2.57
N PRO A 125 -17.91 -16.09 -1.79
CA PRO A 125 -17.70 -15.49 -0.48
C PRO A 125 -17.05 -16.47 0.50
N ALA A 126 -16.31 -15.95 1.47
CA ALA A 126 -15.86 -16.73 2.61
C ALA A 126 -17.08 -17.13 3.46
N LYS A 127 -17.08 -18.37 3.99
CA LYS A 127 -18.17 -18.86 4.83
C LYS A 127 -17.99 -18.52 6.30
N GLN A 128 -16.79 -18.14 6.70
CA GLN A 128 -16.41 -17.79 8.07
C GLN A 128 -15.32 -16.72 8.03
N GLY A 129 -15.23 -15.90 9.05
CA GLY A 129 -14.20 -14.88 9.21
C GLY A 129 -14.49 -14.00 10.42
N ASP A 130 -13.45 -13.39 10.94
CA ASP A 130 -13.51 -12.47 12.07
C ASP A 130 -13.78 -11.01 11.62
N HIS A 131 -13.62 -10.77 10.32
CA HIS A 131 -13.87 -9.47 9.67
C HIS A 131 -14.71 -9.67 8.43
N PHE A 132 -15.56 -8.73 8.14
CA PHE A 132 -16.24 -8.68 6.85
C PHE A 132 -16.29 -7.26 6.30
N SER A 133 -16.52 -7.14 5.01
CA SER A 133 -16.71 -5.86 4.36
C SER A 133 -17.96 -5.84 3.51
N VAL A 134 -18.58 -4.68 3.43
CA VAL A 134 -19.77 -4.45 2.64
C VAL A 134 -19.53 -3.30 1.69
N VAL A 135 -19.92 -3.49 0.44
CA VAL A 135 -19.96 -2.44 -0.56
C VAL A 135 -21.42 -2.16 -0.91
N PHE A 136 -21.82 -0.89 -0.88
CA PHE A 136 -23.18 -0.49 -1.22
C PHE A 136 -23.17 0.89 -1.88
N ALA A 137 -24.19 1.15 -2.67
CA ALA A 137 -24.46 2.47 -3.24
C ALA A 137 -25.68 3.11 -2.58
N THR A 138 -25.67 4.42 -2.45
CA THR A 138 -26.82 5.20 -2.00
C THR A 138 -27.14 6.28 -3.01
N LYS A 139 -28.43 6.68 -3.05
CA LYS A 139 -28.83 7.89 -3.77
C LYS A 139 -28.16 9.10 -3.14
N HIS A 140 -27.76 10.07 -3.95
CA HIS A 140 -27.17 11.32 -3.48
C HIS A 140 -28.24 12.28 -2.96
N ILE A 141 -28.85 11.93 -1.83
CA ILE A 141 -29.85 12.74 -1.12
C ILE A 141 -29.47 12.86 0.36
N SER A 142 -29.88 13.96 0.98
CA SER A 142 -29.64 14.18 2.41
C SER A 142 -30.19 13.04 3.26
N GLY A 143 -29.37 12.54 4.19
CA GLY A 143 -29.70 11.46 5.12
C GLY A 143 -29.63 10.05 4.54
N ALA A 144 -29.31 9.83 3.26
CA ALA A 144 -29.25 8.47 2.69
C ALA A 144 -28.19 7.59 3.40
N LEU A 145 -26.98 8.09 3.59
CA LEU A 145 -25.94 7.37 4.31
C LEU A 145 -26.29 7.19 5.81
N ALA A 146 -26.89 8.20 6.44
CA ALA A 146 -27.27 8.14 7.85
C ALA A 146 -28.22 6.95 8.12
N LYS A 147 -29.19 6.70 7.24
CA LYS A 147 -30.10 5.54 7.37
C LYS A 147 -29.39 4.20 7.32
N VAL A 148 -28.34 4.08 6.51
CA VAL A 148 -27.52 2.86 6.47
C VAL A 148 -26.74 2.69 7.77
N ILE A 149 -26.13 3.78 8.27
CA ILE A 149 -25.39 3.76 9.55
C ILE A 149 -26.32 3.43 10.72
N GLU A 150 -27.56 3.94 10.74
CA GLU A 150 -28.56 3.57 11.75
C GLU A 150 -28.87 2.07 11.75
N VAL A 151 -28.99 1.46 10.56
CA VAL A 151 -29.18 0.01 10.44
C VAL A 151 -27.98 -0.75 11.00
N ILE A 152 -26.77 -0.33 10.63
CA ILE A 152 -25.51 -0.93 11.13
C ILE A 152 -25.49 -0.88 12.66
N ALA A 153 -25.77 0.30 13.24
CA ALA A 153 -25.81 0.50 14.68
C ALA A 153 -26.88 -0.36 15.38
N LYS A 154 -28.06 -0.54 14.76
CA LYS A 154 -29.13 -1.37 15.27
C LYS A 154 -28.72 -2.85 15.42
N TYR A 155 -27.83 -3.33 14.55
CA TYR A 155 -27.28 -4.68 14.62
C TYR A 155 -26.03 -4.79 15.51
N GLY A 156 -25.67 -3.71 16.20
CA GLY A 156 -24.52 -3.69 17.10
C GLY A 156 -23.15 -3.85 16.41
N LEU A 157 -23.10 -3.60 15.11
CA LEU A 157 -21.87 -3.72 14.32
C LEU A 157 -21.00 -2.49 14.49
N ASN A 158 -19.73 -2.70 14.82
CA ASN A 158 -18.73 -1.65 14.91
C ASN A 158 -17.96 -1.53 13.59
N MET A 159 -17.90 -0.31 13.06
CA MET A 159 -17.21 -0.02 11.80
C MET A 159 -15.75 0.34 12.09
N ASP A 160 -14.80 -0.36 11.46
CA ASP A 160 -13.37 -0.04 11.52
C ASP A 160 -12.99 1.05 10.52
N SER A 161 -13.60 1.00 9.34
CA SER A 161 -13.36 2.00 8.32
C SER A 161 -14.58 2.22 7.44
N ILE A 162 -14.70 3.45 6.91
CA ILE A 162 -15.66 3.79 5.87
C ILE A 162 -14.97 4.63 4.81
N GLN A 163 -15.13 4.26 3.56
CA GLN A 163 -14.59 5.01 2.42
C GLN A 163 -15.67 5.23 1.38
N SER A 164 -15.72 6.42 0.81
CA SER A 164 -16.65 6.77 -0.28
C SER A 164 -15.89 7.01 -1.57
N ARG A 165 -16.49 6.58 -2.68
CA ARG A 165 -15.98 6.82 -4.03
C ARG A 165 -17.12 7.24 -4.95
N PRO A 166 -16.91 8.22 -5.84
CA PRO A 166 -17.89 8.54 -6.87
C PRO A 166 -18.00 7.39 -7.88
N ARG A 167 -19.20 7.10 -8.31
CA ARG A 167 -19.42 6.17 -9.42
C ARG A 167 -19.01 6.81 -10.74
N LYS A 168 -18.24 6.06 -11.54
CA LYS A 168 -17.75 6.56 -12.84
C LYS A 168 -18.85 6.52 -13.92
N ASP A 169 -19.82 5.61 -13.76
CA ASP A 169 -20.90 5.32 -14.71
C ASP A 169 -22.19 6.11 -14.44
N GLN A 170 -22.32 6.71 -13.26
CA GLN A 170 -23.50 7.48 -12.88
C GLN A 170 -23.13 8.77 -12.15
N MET A 171 -23.44 9.91 -12.77
CA MET A 171 -23.21 11.22 -12.15
C MET A 171 -23.98 11.35 -10.83
N PHE A 172 -23.30 11.88 -9.80
CA PHE A 172 -23.86 12.15 -8.47
C PHE A 172 -24.25 10.92 -7.65
N GLU A 173 -23.83 9.71 -8.02
CA GLU A 173 -23.93 8.54 -7.15
C GLU A 173 -22.60 8.20 -6.52
N TYR A 174 -22.66 7.78 -5.26
CA TYR A 174 -21.51 7.33 -4.49
C TYR A 174 -21.73 5.89 -4.05
N PHE A 175 -20.66 5.13 -4.04
CA PHE A 175 -20.62 3.90 -3.29
C PHE A 175 -19.74 4.05 -2.06
N PHE A 176 -20.03 3.21 -1.09
CA PHE A 176 -19.34 3.15 0.18
C PHE A 176 -18.79 1.75 0.38
N TYR A 177 -17.55 1.70 0.81
CA TYR A 177 -16.90 0.49 1.29
C TYR A 177 -16.77 0.63 2.81
N ILE A 178 -17.29 -0.34 3.55
CA ILE A 178 -17.21 -0.38 5.01
C ILE A 178 -16.56 -1.69 5.42
N GLU A 179 -15.68 -1.63 6.39
CA GLU A 179 -15.08 -2.78 7.06
C GLU A 179 -15.60 -2.87 8.48
N PHE A 180 -15.81 -4.11 8.94
CA PHE A 180 -16.29 -4.43 10.26
C PHE A 180 -15.36 -5.43 10.94
N ASP A 181 -15.02 -5.16 12.20
CA ASP A 181 -14.41 -6.11 13.13
C ASP A 181 -15.53 -6.85 13.86
N SER A 182 -16.08 -7.85 13.21
CA SER A 182 -17.15 -8.66 13.75
C SER A 182 -17.19 -10.01 13.02
N PRO A 183 -17.38 -11.12 13.73
CA PRO A 183 -17.53 -12.41 13.09
C PRO A 183 -18.79 -12.43 12.21
N LEU A 184 -18.67 -13.07 11.07
CA LEU A 184 -19.80 -13.35 10.18
C LEU A 184 -20.50 -14.60 10.74
N TYR A 185 -21.72 -14.43 11.21
CA TYR A 185 -22.57 -15.52 11.68
C TYR A 185 -23.45 -16.06 10.56
#